data_4aba041ac9e0c5ea57499c2bf427ccf4
#
_entry.id   4aba041ac9e0c5ea57499c2bf427ccf4
#
_cell.length_a   1.000
_cell.length_b   1.000
_cell.length_c   1.000
_cell.angle_alpha   90.00
_cell.angle_beta   90.00
_cell.angle_gamma   90.00
#
_symmetry.space_group_name_H-M   'P 1'
#
loop_
_entity.id
_entity.type
_entity.pdbx_description
1 polymer ?
#
loop_
_entity_poly.entity_id
_entity_poly.type
_entity_poly.pdbx_seq_one_letter_code
_entity_poly.pdbx_strand_id
1 'polypeptide(L)'
;MVAACMATSMVAQDPATYEKAGEYTLENLWMKAATTGNNMGVADQLGGASASRGMTVKGDEMLFAYRATFTGIKIYDLKTGEKKRDVQFDTEKFKITYTYTKIDTIVNAPGDTTFQQTPMEEQKTPGFLCNDIQVDDAGNVVVFNMSTALNGEAIGVWKIDMTSGEPTKVMELANKDGLLDGYRVDYFAVKGDVTKDAIVMFPVSSGKYVIRCDIKDGQLAGQTGDYEGYNFKVIEIKSYYPAEAVDNGTGPRVSIIDNDYFYLDGFNSAASLYDMSGSLSESVGDAPEECAIKNVGNNGISEFTLNDKPFCAYVISNTATTPAQAWNIIEMGEGPTFAGATYYWTFPQGGMGDISNPVRTALPRIAKVTDKNGKEAAYIAVYASGSGAAVYKMTPDGYDNDSESGIANVAADNVKIFVSGDAIYFSGMANAVVYNFAGQKVMEAAGVQSMAAPAAKGIYIVKAIIDGVEKVQKVVVK
;
A
#
# COMPACT_ATOMS: atom_id res chain seq x y z
N MET A 1 21.24 -29.15 -44.38
CA MET A 1 21.67 -28.88 -42.99
C MET A 1 21.37 -27.42 -42.74
N VAL A 2 20.22 -27.13 -42.14
CA VAL A 2 19.82 -25.76 -41.79
C VAL A 2 20.24 -25.56 -40.34
N ALA A 3 21.23 -24.73 -40.11
CA ALA A 3 21.66 -24.34 -38.77
C ALA A 3 20.60 -23.39 -38.20
N ALA A 4 19.83 -23.88 -37.25
CA ALA A 4 18.97 -23.04 -36.42
C ALA A 4 19.87 -22.18 -35.52
N CYS A 5 19.99 -20.91 -35.86
CA CYS A 5 20.58 -19.89 -35.00
C CYS A 5 19.61 -19.70 -33.85
N MET A 6 19.85 -20.35 -32.69
CA MET A 6 19.21 -19.98 -31.44
C MET A 6 19.75 -18.62 -31.06
N ALA A 7 18.98 -17.58 -31.33
CA ALA A 7 19.19 -16.30 -30.70
C ALA A 7 18.89 -16.49 -29.18
N THR A 8 19.92 -16.72 -28.39
CA THR A 8 19.85 -16.50 -26.95
C THR A 8 19.60 -15.01 -26.76
N SER A 9 18.37 -14.64 -26.47
CA SER A 9 18.08 -13.30 -25.94
C SER A 9 18.96 -13.16 -24.72
N MET A 10 20.00 -12.31 -24.78
CA MET A 10 20.70 -11.84 -23.61
C MET A 10 19.68 -11.07 -22.80
N VAL A 11 19.18 -11.69 -21.75
CA VAL A 11 18.39 -11.00 -20.73
C VAL A 11 19.35 -10.00 -20.08
N ALA A 12 19.06 -8.71 -20.23
CA ALA A 12 19.87 -7.69 -19.59
C ALA A 12 19.79 -7.89 -18.07
N GLN A 13 20.94 -8.16 -17.46
CA GLN A 13 21.03 -8.19 -16.01
C GLN A 13 20.91 -6.75 -15.50
N ASP A 14 20.12 -6.54 -14.45
CA ASP A 14 20.03 -5.25 -13.80
C ASP A 14 21.42 -4.79 -13.30
N PRO A 15 21.86 -3.55 -13.56
CA PRO A 15 23.13 -3.08 -13.06
C PRO A 15 23.15 -3.07 -11.52
N ALA A 16 24.27 -3.40 -10.93
CA ALA A 16 24.43 -3.40 -9.47
C ALA A 16 24.23 -2.00 -8.86
N THR A 17 24.61 -0.95 -9.59
CA THR A 17 24.49 0.45 -9.17
C THR A 17 24.05 1.29 -10.34
N TYR A 18 23.02 2.10 -10.12
CA TYR A 18 22.51 3.07 -11.07
C TYR A 18 23.34 4.35 -11.08
N GLU A 19 23.24 5.10 -12.16
CA GLU A 19 23.81 6.45 -12.19
C GLU A 19 23.21 7.30 -11.06
N LYS A 20 24.06 8.15 -10.48
CA LYS A 20 23.64 9.05 -9.41
C LYS A 20 22.58 10.03 -9.90
N ALA A 21 21.52 10.21 -9.11
CA ALA A 21 20.49 11.20 -9.33
C ALA A 21 20.41 12.14 -8.10
N GLY A 22 20.52 13.44 -8.33
CA GLY A 22 20.65 14.41 -7.25
C GLY A 22 21.83 14.08 -6.33
N GLU A 23 21.57 13.91 -5.06
CA GLU A 23 22.56 13.50 -4.04
C GLU A 23 22.45 12.02 -3.66
N TYR A 24 21.68 11.23 -4.40
CA TYR A 24 21.43 9.81 -4.07
C TYR A 24 22.00 8.87 -5.12
N THR A 25 22.34 7.67 -4.66
CA THR A 25 22.63 6.49 -5.50
C THR A 25 21.59 5.42 -5.25
N LEU A 26 21.30 4.62 -6.26
CA LEU A 26 20.44 3.44 -6.17
C LEU A 26 21.26 2.20 -6.49
N GLU A 27 21.27 1.23 -5.58
CA GLU A 27 22.00 -0.02 -5.72
C GLU A 27 21.01 -1.20 -5.69
N ASN A 28 21.11 -2.12 -6.64
CA ASN A 28 20.40 -3.39 -6.55
C ASN A 28 21.14 -4.31 -5.57
N LEU A 29 20.50 -4.67 -4.47
CA LEU A 29 21.07 -5.62 -3.52
C LEU A 29 20.89 -7.05 -4.00
N TRP A 30 19.71 -7.35 -4.51
CA TRP A 30 19.39 -8.62 -5.14
C TRP A 30 18.13 -8.49 -6.00
N MET A 31 18.06 -9.33 -7.03
CA MET A 31 16.88 -9.50 -7.88
C MET A 31 16.71 -10.99 -8.21
N LYS A 32 15.53 -11.54 -7.89
CA LYS A 32 15.13 -12.91 -8.22
C LYS A 32 13.89 -12.83 -9.09
N ALA A 33 14.09 -12.66 -10.38
CA ALA A 33 13.05 -12.38 -11.35
C ALA A 33 13.19 -13.23 -12.64
N ALA A 34 12.16 -13.24 -13.47
CA ALA A 34 12.18 -13.97 -14.76
C ALA A 34 13.33 -13.53 -15.66
N THR A 35 13.65 -12.24 -15.66
CA THR A 35 14.74 -11.65 -16.44
C THR A 35 16.14 -12.06 -15.96
N THR A 36 16.30 -12.49 -14.72
CA THR A 36 17.60 -12.97 -14.20
C THR A 36 17.75 -14.49 -14.27
N GLY A 37 16.71 -15.21 -14.71
CA GLY A 37 16.71 -16.68 -14.74
C GLY A 37 16.57 -17.35 -13.37
N ASN A 38 16.45 -16.58 -12.29
CA ASN A 38 16.22 -17.07 -10.92
C ASN A 38 14.91 -16.47 -10.37
N ASN A 39 13.81 -16.88 -10.96
CA ASN A 39 12.49 -16.32 -10.69
C ASN A 39 11.86 -16.93 -9.42
N MET A 40 11.81 -16.18 -8.32
CA MET A 40 11.12 -16.63 -7.11
C MET A 40 9.58 -16.60 -7.23
N GLY A 41 9.03 -16.08 -8.33
CA GLY A 41 7.61 -16.19 -8.67
C GLY A 41 7.17 -17.57 -9.17
N VAL A 42 8.09 -18.54 -9.34
CA VAL A 42 7.76 -19.90 -9.76
C VAL A 42 7.16 -20.76 -8.64
N ALA A 43 6.59 -21.91 -9.01
CA ALA A 43 5.73 -22.71 -8.12
C ALA A 43 6.41 -23.24 -6.87
N ASP A 44 7.70 -23.50 -6.88
CA ASP A 44 8.48 -24.00 -5.74
C ASP A 44 8.83 -22.90 -4.71
N GLN A 45 8.75 -21.63 -5.09
CA GLN A 45 9.03 -20.50 -4.20
C GLN A 45 7.74 -19.73 -3.84
N LEU A 46 7.23 -18.86 -4.70
CA LEU A 46 6.02 -18.05 -4.44
C LEU A 46 4.77 -18.55 -5.20
N GLY A 47 4.90 -19.57 -6.05
CA GLY A 47 3.76 -20.25 -6.65
C GLY A 47 3.08 -19.55 -7.82
N GLY A 48 3.71 -18.56 -8.42
CA GLY A 48 3.16 -17.83 -9.56
C GLY A 48 1.99 -16.92 -9.22
N ALA A 49 1.41 -16.31 -10.27
CA ALA A 49 0.49 -15.17 -10.14
C ALA A 49 -0.87 -15.46 -9.47
N SER A 50 -1.23 -16.71 -9.22
CA SER A 50 -2.45 -17.07 -8.50
C SER A 50 -2.21 -17.39 -7.04
N ALA A 51 -0.98 -17.74 -6.67
CA ALA A 51 -0.62 -18.20 -5.35
C ALA A 51 -0.13 -17.09 -4.43
N SER A 52 0.52 -16.06 -4.96
CA SER A 52 1.02 -14.93 -4.19
C SER A 52 0.78 -13.62 -4.95
N ARG A 53 0.14 -12.66 -4.30
CA ARG A 53 -0.18 -11.34 -4.89
C ARG A 53 0.22 -10.17 -4.03
N GLY A 54 0.22 -10.33 -2.71
CA GLY A 54 0.57 -9.31 -1.75
C GLY A 54 1.98 -9.46 -1.22
N MET A 55 2.66 -8.35 -1.03
CA MET A 55 3.97 -8.27 -0.38
C MET A 55 4.01 -7.04 0.53
N THR A 56 4.66 -7.20 1.68
CA THR A 56 4.98 -6.10 2.58
C THR A 56 6.34 -6.30 3.24
N VAL A 57 6.82 -5.29 3.95
CA VAL A 57 8.08 -5.36 4.70
C VAL A 57 7.81 -5.09 6.17
N LYS A 58 8.48 -5.85 7.04
CA LYS A 58 8.48 -5.65 8.49
C LYS A 58 9.89 -5.84 9.03
N GLY A 59 10.50 -4.76 9.49
CA GLY A 59 11.91 -4.80 9.88
C GLY A 59 12.80 -5.26 8.73
N ASP A 60 13.61 -6.26 8.97
CA ASP A 60 14.51 -6.90 7.98
C ASP A 60 13.86 -8.06 7.20
N GLU A 61 12.54 -8.16 7.22
CA GLU A 61 11.80 -9.25 6.59
C GLU A 61 10.87 -8.76 5.48
N MET A 62 10.92 -9.43 4.32
CA MET A 62 9.89 -9.36 3.28
C MET A 62 8.87 -10.46 3.52
N LEU A 63 7.61 -10.08 3.59
CA LEU A 63 6.47 -10.96 3.86
C LEU A 63 5.60 -11.06 2.61
N PHE A 64 5.39 -12.28 2.11
CA PHE A 64 4.55 -12.54 0.95
C PHE A 64 3.30 -13.30 1.36
N ALA A 65 2.14 -12.75 1.04
CA ALA A 65 0.88 -13.49 1.13
C ALA A 65 0.93 -14.71 0.20
N TYR A 66 0.61 -15.90 0.71
CA TYR A 66 0.74 -17.15 -0.03
C TYR A 66 -0.47 -18.06 0.17
N ARG A 67 -0.94 -18.67 -0.93
CA ARG A 67 -2.11 -19.55 -0.93
C ARG A 67 -2.04 -20.61 -2.06
N ALA A 68 -1.06 -21.49 -2.00
CA ALA A 68 -0.97 -22.62 -2.95
C ALA A 68 -0.87 -23.95 -2.20
N THR A 69 0.34 -24.40 -1.86
CA THR A 69 0.52 -25.66 -1.11
C THR A 69 0.08 -25.56 0.35
N PHE A 70 0.00 -24.34 0.87
CA PHE A 70 -0.63 -23.98 2.15
C PHE A 70 -1.17 -22.53 2.03
N THR A 71 -1.98 -22.09 2.96
CA THR A 71 -2.36 -20.69 3.12
C THR A 71 -1.56 -20.08 4.26
N GLY A 72 -0.93 -18.91 4.04
CA GLY A 72 -0.11 -18.27 5.05
C GLY A 72 0.84 -17.22 4.50
N ILE A 73 2.00 -17.07 5.14
CA ILE A 73 3.00 -16.06 4.81
C ILE A 73 4.33 -16.74 4.55
N LYS A 74 4.97 -16.44 3.43
CA LYS A 74 6.37 -16.78 3.17
C LYS A 74 7.25 -15.61 3.51
N ILE A 75 8.33 -15.84 4.24
CA ILE A 75 9.21 -14.80 4.80
C ILE A 75 10.61 -14.97 4.27
N TYR A 76 11.13 -13.87 3.73
CA TYR A 76 12.48 -13.76 3.19
C TYR A 76 13.23 -12.63 3.87
N ASP A 77 14.54 -12.74 3.90
CA ASP A 77 15.42 -11.68 4.37
C ASP A 77 15.42 -10.51 3.39
N LEU A 78 15.22 -9.29 3.88
CA LEU A 78 15.13 -8.09 3.06
C LEU A 78 16.44 -7.78 2.33
N LYS A 79 17.59 -7.98 3.00
CA LYS A 79 18.89 -7.59 2.46
C LYS A 79 19.48 -8.62 1.51
N THR A 80 19.14 -9.91 1.67
CA THR A 80 19.76 -11.00 0.91
C THR A 80 18.79 -11.73 -0.01
N GLY A 81 17.48 -11.58 0.18
CA GLY A 81 16.46 -12.32 -0.53
C GLY A 81 16.45 -13.83 -0.22
N GLU A 82 17.11 -14.25 0.85
CA GLU A 82 17.11 -15.64 1.27
C GLU A 82 15.86 -15.97 2.08
N LYS A 83 15.31 -17.17 1.87
CA LYS A 83 14.12 -17.62 2.60
C LYS A 83 14.47 -17.83 4.07
N LYS A 84 13.71 -17.20 4.97
CA LYS A 84 13.86 -17.35 6.43
C LYS A 84 12.94 -18.44 6.98
N ARG A 85 11.62 -18.33 6.75
CA ARG A 85 10.63 -19.27 7.29
C ARG A 85 9.27 -19.11 6.58
N ASP A 86 8.35 -20.00 6.92
CA ASP A 86 6.94 -19.91 6.58
C ASP A 86 6.12 -19.76 7.87
N VAL A 87 5.02 -19.01 7.79
CA VAL A 87 3.95 -18.96 8.81
C VAL A 87 2.70 -19.55 8.17
N GLN A 88 2.35 -20.78 8.55
CA GLN A 88 1.18 -21.48 8.02
C GLN A 88 -0.06 -21.16 8.85
N PHE A 89 -1.20 -21.01 8.21
CA PHE A 89 -2.47 -20.72 8.86
C PHE A 89 -3.30 -22.00 9.00
N ASP A 90 -3.93 -22.15 10.16
CA ASP A 90 -5.09 -23.00 10.32
C ASP A 90 -6.30 -22.25 9.74
N THR A 91 -6.65 -22.57 8.49
CA THR A 91 -7.69 -21.83 7.75
C THR A 91 -9.07 -21.93 8.40
N GLU A 92 -9.31 -22.97 9.23
CA GLU A 92 -10.58 -23.13 9.94
C GLU A 92 -10.80 -22.08 11.05
N LYS A 93 -9.77 -21.35 11.42
CA LYS A 93 -9.85 -20.21 12.37
C LYS A 93 -10.24 -18.90 11.70
N PHE A 94 -10.20 -18.85 10.37
CA PHE A 94 -10.58 -17.66 9.58
C PHE A 94 -12.03 -17.83 9.14
N LYS A 95 -12.96 -17.26 9.89
CA LYS A 95 -14.39 -17.34 9.57
C LYS A 95 -14.94 -15.97 9.20
N ILE A 96 -15.76 -15.96 8.16
CA ILE A 96 -16.55 -14.80 7.72
C ILE A 96 -18.03 -15.18 7.67
N THR A 97 -18.88 -14.18 7.78
CA THR A 97 -20.31 -14.32 7.56
C THR A 97 -20.60 -14.45 6.07
N TYR A 98 -21.40 -15.43 5.73
CA TYR A 98 -21.96 -15.61 4.41
C TYR A 98 -23.48 -15.60 4.50
N THR A 99 -24.10 -14.66 3.80
CA THR A 99 -25.55 -14.54 3.73
C THR A 99 -26.06 -15.08 2.40
N TYR A 100 -27.13 -15.87 2.44
CA TYR A 100 -27.77 -16.40 1.24
C TYR A 100 -29.27 -16.58 1.46
N THR A 101 -30.02 -16.67 0.39
CA THR A 101 -31.46 -16.95 0.45
C THR A 101 -31.68 -18.45 0.21
N LYS A 102 -32.18 -19.14 1.22
CA LYS A 102 -32.65 -20.51 1.07
C LYS A 102 -34.04 -20.47 0.40
N ILE A 103 -34.19 -21.25 -0.66
CA ILE A 103 -35.48 -21.41 -1.36
C ILE A 103 -35.98 -22.81 -1.08
N ASP A 104 -37.05 -22.88 -0.30
CA ASP A 104 -37.78 -24.14 -0.05
C ASP A 104 -38.96 -24.25 -1.02
N THR A 105 -39.05 -25.40 -1.67
CA THR A 105 -40.17 -25.72 -2.55
C THR A 105 -41.28 -26.40 -1.71
N ILE A 106 -42.42 -25.77 -1.62
CA ILE A 106 -43.59 -26.29 -0.92
C ILE A 106 -44.58 -26.80 -1.98
N VAL A 107 -44.82 -28.09 -1.99
CA VAL A 107 -45.83 -28.71 -2.85
C VAL A 107 -47.13 -28.77 -2.07
N ASN A 108 -48.09 -27.92 -2.38
CA ASN A 108 -49.40 -27.83 -1.71
C ASN A 108 -50.39 -28.91 -2.24
N ALA A 109 -50.31 -29.16 -3.58
CA ALA A 109 -51.10 -30.21 -4.27
C ALA A 109 -50.40 -30.54 -5.60
N PRO A 110 -50.75 -31.65 -6.28
CA PRO A 110 -50.21 -31.92 -7.61
C PRO A 110 -50.47 -30.74 -8.59
N GLY A 111 -49.37 -30.12 -9.02
CA GLY A 111 -49.40 -28.95 -9.90
C GLY A 111 -49.49 -27.58 -9.18
N ASP A 112 -49.57 -27.54 -7.85
CA ASP A 112 -49.55 -26.34 -7.03
C ASP A 112 -48.25 -26.29 -6.17
N THR A 113 -47.30 -25.51 -6.59
CA THR A 113 -46.02 -25.35 -5.96
C THR A 113 -45.77 -23.89 -5.60
N THR A 114 -45.40 -23.63 -4.35
CA THR A 114 -44.97 -22.33 -3.87
C THR A 114 -43.51 -22.39 -3.46
N PHE A 115 -42.84 -21.24 -3.56
CA PHE A 115 -41.44 -21.09 -3.15
C PHE A 115 -41.37 -20.19 -1.92
N GLN A 116 -40.85 -20.73 -0.82
CA GLN A 116 -40.59 -19.93 0.37
C GLN A 116 -39.12 -19.51 0.36
N GLN A 117 -38.90 -18.21 0.47
CA GLN A 117 -37.56 -17.62 0.57
C GLN A 117 -37.24 -17.29 2.03
N THR A 118 -36.14 -17.79 2.53
CA THR A 118 -35.70 -17.56 3.90
C THR A 118 -34.26 -17.05 3.88
N PRO A 119 -33.98 -15.82 4.37
CA PRO A 119 -32.61 -15.34 4.56
C PRO A 119 -31.89 -16.23 5.56
N MET A 120 -30.67 -16.61 5.24
CA MET A 120 -29.82 -17.48 6.07
C MET A 120 -28.43 -16.86 6.20
N GLU A 121 -27.81 -17.10 7.34
CA GLU A 121 -26.42 -16.73 7.60
C GLU A 121 -25.65 -17.95 8.09
N GLU A 122 -24.42 -18.09 7.64
CA GLU A 122 -23.50 -19.13 8.12
C GLU A 122 -22.09 -18.57 8.27
N GLN A 123 -21.29 -19.18 9.14
CA GLN A 123 -19.86 -18.89 9.28
C GLN A 123 -19.06 -19.89 8.46
N LYS A 124 -18.30 -19.39 7.49
CA LYS A 124 -17.44 -20.25 6.65
C LYS A 124 -16.06 -19.68 6.44
N THR A 125 -15.11 -20.55 6.09
CA THR A 125 -13.78 -20.16 5.66
C THR A 125 -13.87 -19.50 4.28
N PRO A 126 -13.29 -18.28 4.07
CA PRO A 126 -13.33 -17.60 2.78
C PRO A 126 -12.49 -18.35 1.72
N GLY A 127 -12.97 -18.34 0.47
CA GLY A 127 -12.32 -19.06 -0.63
C GLY A 127 -10.97 -18.47 -1.07
N PHE A 128 -10.74 -17.17 -0.81
CA PHE A 128 -9.53 -16.45 -1.24
C PHE A 128 -8.83 -15.78 -0.07
N LEU A 129 -8.63 -16.53 1.01
CA LEU A 129 -7.90 -16.09 2.19
C LEU A 129 -6.44 -15.75 1.85
N CYS A 130 -5.89 -14.75 2.50
CA CYS A 130 -4.50 -14.30 2.35
C CYS A 130 -4.16 -13.88 0.90
N ASN A 131 -5.03 -13.08 0.28
CA ASN A 131 -4.77 -12.56 -1.06
C ASN A 131 -3.79 -11.39 -1.07
N ASP A 132 -3.84 -10.54 -0.04
CA ASP A 132 -2.91 -9.43 0.17
C ASP A 132 -2.50 -9.36 1.65
N ILE A 133 -1.42 -8.63 1.92
CA ILE A 133 -0.80 -8.50 3.23
C ILE A 133 -0.30 -7.07 3.41
N GLN A 134 -0.52 -6.51 4.60
CA GLN A 134 -0.09 -5.19 4.99
C GLN A 134 0.60 -5.26 6.36
N VAL A 135 1.39 -4.25 6.67
CA VAL A 135 1.83 -3.95 8.04
C VAL A 135 1.25 -2.60 8.39
N ASP A 136 0.56 -2.52 9.51
CA ASP A 136 0.00 -1.27 10.01
C ASP A 136 1.05 -0.40 10.69
N ASP A 137 0.67 0.82 11.09
CA ASP A 137 1.62 1.78 11.67
C ASP A 137 2.16 1.35 13.05
N ALA A 138 1.51 0.41 13.73
CA ALA A 138 1.98 -0.20 14.97
C ALA A 138 2.83 -1.47 14.74
N GLY A 139 3.05 -1.87 13.48
CA GLY A 139 3.81 -3.06 13.13
C GLY A 139 3.01 -4.36 13.21
N ASN A 140 1.68 -4.30 13.30
CA ASN A 140 0.85 -5.48 13.20
C ASN A 140 0.80 -5.98 11.74
N VAL A 141 1.01 -7.28 11.55
CA VAL A 141 0.82 -7.90 10.23
C VAL A 141 -0.65 -8.24 10.06
N VAL A 142 -1.26 -7.73 9.01
CA VAL A 142 -2.67 -7.95 8.69
C VAL A 142 -2.85 -8.56 7.31
N VAL A 143 -3.81 -9.48 7.21
CA VAL A 143 -4.20 -10.13 5.96
C VAL A 143 -5.72 -10.05 5.79
N PHE A 144 -6.18 -10.24 4.56
CA PHE A 144 -7.61 -10.23 4.25
C PHE A 144 -7.97 -11.35 3.26
N ASN A 145 -9.27 -11.63 3.09
CA ASN A 145 -9.78 -12.40 1.96
C ASN A 145 -10.24 -11.46 0.85
N MET A 146 -9.86 -11.76 -0.39
CA MET A 146 -10.49 -11.09 -1.53
C MET A 146 -11.89 -11.65 -1.78
N SER A 147 -12.74 -10.85 -2.40
CA SER A 147 -14.01 -11.30 -2.95
C SER A 147 -14.11 -10.95 -4.44
N THR A 148 -14.59 -11.89 -5.25
CA THR A 148 -14.82 -11.66 -6.68
C THR A 148 -16.15 -10.94 -6.96
N ALA A 149 -17.05 -10.98 -6.00
CA ALA A 149 -18.32 -10.24 -5.98
C ALA A 149 -18.85 -10.29 -4.55
N LEU A 150 -19.13 -9.15 -3.95
CA LEU A 150 -19.64 -9.06 -2.56
C LEU A 150 -21.12 -9.44 -2.47
N ASN A 151 -21.50 -10.55 -3.11
CA ASN A 151 -22.87 -11.06 -3.13
C ASN A 151 -23.04 -12.05 -1.96
N GLY A 152 -23.26 -11.53 -0.76
CA GLY A 152 -23.44 -12.33 0.45
C GLY A 152 -22.14 -12.80 1.14
N GLU A 153 -20.96 -12.65 0.53
CA GLU A 153 -19.68 -12.98 1.15
C GLU A 153 -19.05 -11.74 1.79
N ALA A 154 -18.84 -11.79 3.11
CA ALA A 154 -18.15 -10.71 3.81
C ALA A 154 -16.64 -10.69 3.51
N ILE A 155 -16.02 -9.52 3.71
CA ILE A 155 -14.55 -9.38 3.77
C ILE A 155 -14.13 -9.34 5.23
N GLY A 156 -13.32 -10.31 5.64
CA GLY A 156 -12.62 -10.29 6.92
C GLY A 156 -11.22 -9.71 6.79
N VAL A 157 -10.78 -9.00 7.82
CA VAL A 157 -9.40 -8.58 8.01
C VAL A 157 -8.91 -9.13 9.34
N TRP A 158 -7.74 -9.76 9.33
CA TRP A 158 -7.17 -10.42 10.51
C TRP A 158 -5.75 -9.94 10.78
N LYS A 159 -5.48 -9.65 12.04
CA LYS A 159 -4.12 -9.53 12.57
C LYS A 159 -3.55 -10.93 12.81
N ILE A 160 -2.30 -11.15 12.43
CA ILE A 160 -1.62 -12.44 12.52
C ILE A 160 -0.54 -12.42 13.61
N ASP A 161 -0.59 -13.39 14.50
CA ASP A 161 0.57 -13.71 15.32
C ASP A 161 1.66 -14.37 14.45
N MET A 162 2.77 -13.69 14.26
CA MET A 162 3.83 -14.12 13.34
C MET A 162 4.64 -15.32 13.83
N THR A 163 4.43 -15.75 15.06
CA THR A 163 5.07 -16.95 15.62
C THR A 163 4.21 -18.18 15.41
N SER A 164 2.91 -18.08 15.70
CA SER A 164 1.98 -19.22 15.70
C SER A 164 1.13 -19.31 14.44
N GLY A 165 0.97 -18.21 13.69
CA GLY A 165 0.01 -18.12 12.58
C GLY A 165 -1.44 -17.90 13.03
N GLU A 166 -1.68 -17.67 14.33
CA GLU A 166 -3.02 -17.48 14.89
C GLU A 166 -3.61 -16.14 14.45
N PRO A 167 -4.86 -16.15 13.92
CA PRO A 167 -5.55 -14.92 13.55
C PRO A 167 -6.30 -14.31 14.74
N THR A 168 -6.30 -12.98 14.78
CA THR A 168 -7.29 -12.22 15.53
C THR A 168 -8.10 -11.38 14.54
N LYS A 169 -9.41 -11.61 14.45
CA LYS A 169 -10.27 -10.84 13.54
C LYS A 169 -10.28 -9.38 13.99
N VAL A 170 -9.86 -8.48 13.13
CA VAL A 170 -9.85 -7.03 13.34
C VAL A 170 -11.21 -6.45 12.96
N MET A 171 -11.72 -6.85 11.79
CA MET A 171 -12.99 -6.37 11.29
C MET A 171 -13.61 -7.38 10.32
N GLU A 172 -14.92 -7.19 10.09
CA GLU A 172 -15.66 -7.86 9.04
C GLU A 172 -16.55 -6.85 8.32
N LEU A 173 -16.32 -6.68 7.03
CA LEU A 173 -17.16 -5.87 6.16
C LEU A 173 -18.24 -6.78 5.57
N ALA A 174 -19.45 -6.68 6.11
CA ALA A 174 -20.61 -7.36 5.57
C ALA A 174 -21.33 -6.47 4.54
N ASN A 175 -21.80 -7.07 3.46
CA ASN A 175 -22.61 -6.38 2.47
C ASN A 175 -24.05 -6.21 2.99
N LYS A 176 -24.25 -5.17 3.76
CA LYS A 176 -25.56 -4.83 4.32
C LYS A 176 -26.47 -4.22 3.21
N ASP A 177 -27.70 -4.66 3.17
CA ASP A 177 -28.75 -4.16 2.26
C ASP A 177 -28.39 -4.23 0.75
N GLY A 178 -27.40 -5.07 0.37
CA GLY A 178 -26.97 -5.24 -1.01
C GLY A 178 -26.18 -4.04 -1.58
N LEU A 179 -25.76 -3.08 -0.75
CA LEU A 179 -25.10 -1.86 -1.22
C LEU A 179 -23.77 -2.13 -1.93
N LEU A 180 -23.14 -3.27 -1.65
CA LEU A 180 -21.86 -3.67 -2.25
C LEU A 180 -22.03 -4.84 -3.25
N ASP A 181 -23.25 -5.17 -3.66
CA ASP A 181 -23.51 -6.26 -4.60
C ASP A 181 -22.70 -6.11 -5.90
N GLY A 182 -22.06 -7.20 -6.30
CA GLY A 182 -21.25 -7.25 -7.51
C GLY A 182 -19.87 -6.62 -7.40
N TYR A 183 -19.53 -5.96 -6.27
CA TYR A 183 -18.20 -5.35 -6.11
C TYR A 183 -17.14 -6.43 -5.94
N ARG A 184 -16.11 -6.32 -6.77
CA ARG A 184 -14.90 -7.14 -6.67
C ARG A 184 -13.83 -6.38 -5.91
N VAL A 185 -13.23 -7.02 -4.91
CA VAL A 185 -12.15 -6.46 -4.10
C VAL A 185 -10.96 -7.40 -4.12
N ASP A 186 -9.87 -6.98 -4.73
CA ASP A 186 -8.64 -7.77 -4.88
C ASP A 186 -7.58 -7.40 -3.83
N TYR A 187 -7.59 -6.17 -3.32
CA TYR A 187 -6.55 -5.61 -2.44
C TYR A 187 -7.14 -4.71 -1.36
N PHE A 188 -6.35 -4.40 -0.37
CA PHE A 188 -6.70 -3.48 0.70
C PHE A 188 -5.53 -2.61 1.12
N ALA A 189 -5.82 -1.54 1.84
CA ALA A 189 -4.83 -0.72 2.52
C ALA A 189 -5.24 -0.51 3.97
N VAL A 190 -4.26 -0.35 4.84
CA VAL A 190 -4.46 -0.02 6.25
C VAL A 190 -3.53 1.12 6.65
N LYS A 191 -4.03 2.02 7.50
CA LYS A 191 -3.32 3.15 8.08
C LYS A 191 -3.74 3.32 9.52
N GLY A 192 -2.79 3.54 10.43
CA GLY A 192 -3.03 3.60 11.88
C GLY A 192 -2.74 2.27 12.57
N ASP A 193 -3.21 2.07 13.78
CA ASP A 193 -3.08 0.86 14.59
C ASP A 193 -4.41 0.11 14.59
N VAL A 194 -4.47 -1.05 13.96
CA VAL A 194 -5.70 -1.85 13.88
C VAL A 194 -6.20 -2.36 15.23
N THR A 195 -5.40 -2.25 16.28
CA THR A 195 -5.80 -2.59 17.66
C THR A 195 -6.35 -1.39 18.44
N LYS A 196 -6.32 -0.20 17.84
CA LYS A 196 -6.80 1.06 18.38
C LYS A 196 -7.60 1.83 17.33
N ASP A 197 -6.94 2.77 16.65
CA ASP A 197 -7.53 3.62 15.62
C ASP A 197 -6.84 3.39 14.28
N ALA A 198 -7.62 3.05 13.26
CA ALA A 198 -7.12 2.83 11.92
C ALA A 198 -8.17 3.13 10.84
N ILE A 199 -7.68 3.34 9.63
CA ILE A 199 -8.49 3.37 8.41
C ILE A 199 -8.16 2.11 7.61
N VAL A 200 -9.18 1.42 7.13
CA VAL A 200 -9.04 0.31 6.18
C VAL A 200 -9.80 0.67 4.92
N MET A 201 -9.13 0.59 3.76
CA MET A 201 -9.74 0.91 2.48
C MET A 201 -9.64 -0.25 1.50
N PHE A 202 -10.71 -0.43 0.71
CA PHE A 202 -10.83 -1.49 -0.29
C PHE A 202 -11.19 -0.87 -1.64
N PRO A 203 -10.25 -0.80 -2.59
CA PRO A 203 -10.57 -0.32 -3.92
C PRO A 203 -11.35 -1.37 -4.71
N VAL A 204 -12.39 -0.95 -5.42
CA VAL A 204 -13.25 -1.83 -6.20
C VAL A 204 -12.69 -2.01 -7.61
N SER A 205 -12.38 -3.24 -8.00
CA SER A 205 -11.91 -3.59 -9.34
C SER A 205 -13.02 -3.39 -10.37
N SER A 206 -12.68 -2.76 -11.49
CA SER A 206 -13.60 -2.45 -12.62
C SER A 206 -14.83 -1.67 -12.17
N GLY A 207 -14.68 -0.87 -11.12
CA GLY A 207 -15.66 0.06 -10.59
C GLY A 207 -15.02 1.40 -10.29
N LYS A 208 -15.82 2.42 -10.02
CA LYS A 208 -15.35 3.77 -9.67
C LYS A 208 -15.46 4.06 -8.18
N TYR A 209 -15.28 3.05 -7.35
CA TYR A 209 -15.52 3.16 -5.93
C TYR A 209 -14.33 2.70 -5.11
N VAL A 210 -14.19 3.30 -3.93
CA VAL A 210 -13.32 2.84 -2.84
C VAL A 210 -14.18 2.73 -1.59
N ILE A 211 -14.15 1.58 -0.93
CA ILE A 211 -14.86 1.36 0.33
C ILE A 211 -13.92 1.75 1.46
N ARG A 212 -14.37 2.59 2.37
CA ARG A 212 -13.65 2.98 3.59
C ARG A 212 -14.34 2.45 4.83
N CYS A 213 -13.57 1.85 5.72
CA CYS A 213 -13.96 1.43 7.08
C CYS A 213 -13.05 2.13 8.09
N ASP A 214 -13.63 2.57 9.18
CA ASP A 214 -12.89 3.20 10.28
C ASP A 214 -12.89 2.25 11.49
N ILE A 215 -11.72 2.04 12.08
CA ILE A 215 -11.55 1.30 13.34
C ILE A 215 -11.35 2.35 14.44
N LYS A 216 -12.07 2.20 15.55
CA LYS A 216 -11.97 3.02 16.74
C LYS A 216 -11.91 2.11 17.97
N ASP A 217 -10.96 2.35 18.86
CA ASP A 217 -10.75 1.50 20.05
C ASP A 217 -10.65 0.00 19.72
N GLY A 218 -10.04 -0.33 18.57
CA GLY A 218 -9.88 -1.71 18.07
C GLY A 218 -11.17 -2.36 17.58
N GLN A 219 -12.23 -1.60 17.31
CA GLN A 219 -13.52 -2.06 16.82
C GLN A 219 -13.93 -1.33 15.55
N LEU A 220 -14.64 -2.04 14.66
CA LEU A 220 -15.21 -1.45 13.47
C LEU A 220 -16.27 -0.42 13.84
N ALA A 221 -16.04 0.84 13.49
CA ALA A 221 -16.88 1.97 13.86
C ALA A 221 -18.10 2.11 12.93
N GLY A 222 -19.23 2.53 13.49
CA GLY A 222 -20.39 2.97 12.73
C GLY A 222 -20.09 4.29 11.99
N GLN A 223 -20.68 4.47 10.82
CA GLN A 223 -20.60 5.70 10.04
C GLN A 223 -21.72 6.68 10.41
N THR A 224 -21.57 7.93 10.00
CA THR A 224 -22.55 9.03 10.20
C THR A 224 -22.99 9.60 8.86
N GLY A 225 -24.00 10.47 8.87
CA GLY A 225 -24.53 11.13 7.67
C GLY A 225 -25.23 10.16 6.73
N ASP A 226 -24.92 10.22 5.45
CA ASP A 226 -25.55 9.39 4.40
C ASP A 226 -25.30 7.87 4.59
N TYR A 227 -24.37 7.50 5.46
CA TYR A 227 -24.03 6.11 5.80
C TYR A 227 -24.40 5.75 7.24
N GLU A 228 -25.32 6.51 7.89
CA GLU A 228 -25.79 6.16 9.22
C GLU A 228 -26.39 4.75 9.26
N GLY A 229 -25.96 3.96 10.23
CA GLY A 229 -26.36 2.55 10.37
C GLY A 229 -25.52 1.55 9.57
N TYR A 230 -24.53 2.03 8.81
CA TYR A 230 -23.48 1.21 8.21
C TYR A 230 -22.18 1.35 9.00
N ASN A 231 -21.26 0.39 8.84
CA ASN A 231 -19.90 0.43 9.38
C ASN A 231 -18.85 0.66 8.28
N PHE A 232 -19.28 1.14 7.13
CA PHE A 232 -18.46 1.54 5.99
C PHE A 232 -19.11 2.70 5.25
N LYS A 233 -18.31 3.41 4.46
CA LYS A 233 -18.80 4.35 3.44
C LYS A 233 -18.18 4.02 2.09
N VAL A 234 -18.87 4.36 1.03
CA VAL A 234 -18.43 4.20 -0.35
C VAL A 234 -18.02 5.57 -0.90
N ILE A 235 -16.79 5.69 -1.32
CA ILE A 235 -16.23 6.89 -1.94
C ILE A 235 -16.31 6.68 -3.45
N GLU A 236 -17.10 7.50 -4.15
CA GLU A 236 -17.15 7.51 -5.61
C GLU A 236 -16.04 8.37 -6.17
N ILE A 237 -15.18 7.80 -7.00
CA ILE A 237 -14.13 8.52 -7.73
C ILE A 237 -14.75 9.32 -8.86
N LYS A 238 -14.61 10.64 -8.82
CA LYS A 238 -15.32 11.59 -9.69
C LYS A 238 -14.63 11.82 -11.02
N SER A 239 -13.32 11.67 -11.06
CA SER A 239 -12.51 11.84 -12.27
C SER A 239 -11.20 11.06 -12.15
N TYR A 240 -10.58 10.75 -13.29
CA TYR A 240 -9.36 9.98 -13.39
C TYR A 240 -8.31 10.70 -14.23
N TYR A 241 -7.07 10.22 -14.12
CA TYR A 241 -6.03 10.47 -15.11
C TYR A 241 -5.56 9.12 -15.70
N PRO A 242 -5.44 8.97 -17.03
CA PRO A 242 -5.85 9.96 -18.03
C PRO A 242 -7.38 10.16 -18.04
N ALA A 243 -7.85 11.28 -18.58
CA ALA A 243 -9.26 11.69 -18.52
C ALA A 243 -10.24 10.74 -19.24
N GLU A 244 -9.72 9.87 -20.11
CA GLU A 244 -10.49 8.82 -20.80
C GLU A 244 -10.81 7.63 -19.89
N ALA A 245 -10.13 7.49 -18.75
CA ALA A 245 -10.41 6.43 -17.79
C ALA A 245 -11.79 6.65 -17.16
N VAL A 246 -12.57 5.59 -17.06
CA VAL A 246 -13.96 5.62 -16.58
C VAL A 246 -14.17 4.86 -15.28
N ASP A 247 -13.16 4.09 -14.87
CA ASP A 247 -13.17 3.27 -13.65
C ASP A 247 -11.74 3.00 -13.14
N ASN A 248 -11.63 2.37 -11.99
CA ASN A 248 -10.34 1.99 -11.38
C ASN A 248 -9.54 0.95 -12.20
N GLY A 249 -10.17 0.31 -13.18
CA GLY A 249 -9.60 -0.85 -13.86
C GLY A 249 -9.51 -2.09 -12.98
N THR A 250 -8.79 -3.08 -13.45
CA THR A 250 -8.60 -4.34 -12.74
C THR A 250 -7.48 -4.24 -11.71
N GLY A 251 -7.73 -4.75 -10.50
CA GLY A 251 -6.73 -4.86 -9.44
C GLY A 251 -6.18 -3.52 -8.94
N PRO A 252 -7.03 -2.51 -8.73
CA PRO A 252 -6.58 -1.21 -8.23
C PRO A 252 -5.97 -1.34 -6.84
N ARG A 253 -5.06 -0.42 -6.51
CA ARG A 253 -4.45 -0.32 -5.19
C ARG A 253 -4.62 1.07 -4.62
N VAL A 254 -4.76 1.12 -3.32
CA VAL A 254 -4.83 2.36 -2.53
C VAL A 254 -3.60 2.44 -1.64
N SER A 255 -3.05 3.64 -1.49
CA SER A 255 -2.11 4.00 -0.45
C SER A 255 -2.69 5.16 0.37
N ILE A 256 -3.03 4.90 1.62
CA ILE A 256 -3.67 5.89 2.51
C ILE A 256 -2.59 6.82 3.05
N ILE A 257 -2.73 8.12 2.83
CA ILE A 257 -1.81 9.12 3.37
C ILE A 257 -2.24 9.50 4.79
N ASP A 258 -3.48 9.94 4.93
CA ASP A 258 -4.06 10.37 6.20
C ASP A 258 -5.59 10.29 6.17
N ASN A 259 -6.27 11.03 7.06
CA ASN A 259 -7.73 11.10 7.10
C ASN A 259 -8.35 11.85 5.92
N ASP A 260 -7.58 12.64 5.19
CA ASP A 260 -8.07 13.56 4.16
C ASP A 260 -7.71 13.10 2.73
N TYR A 261 -6.61 12.34 2.55
CA TYR A 261 -6.09 11.98 1.25
C TYR A 261 -5.64 10.52 1.12
N PHE A 262 -5.74 10.01 -0.09
CA PHE A 262 -5.20 8.70 -0.50
C PHE A 262 -4.76 8.71 -1.95
N TYR A 263 -3.75 7.92 -2.27
CA TYR A 263 -3.43 7.59 -3.66
C TYR A 263 -4.27 6.41 -4.12
N LEU A 264 -4.72 6.48 -5.37
CA LEU A 264 -5.34 5.38 -6.10
C LEU A 264 -4.61 5.17 -7.41
N ASP A 265 -4.44 3.92 -7.77
CA ASP A 265 -3.70 3.48 -8.93
C ASP A 265 -4.27 2.14 -9.42
N GLY A 266 -4.57 2.03 -10.71
CA GLY A 266 -5.23 0.86 -11.27
C GLY A 266 -4.92 0.64 -12.74
N PHE A 267 -5.45 -0.43 -13.32
CA PHE A 267 -5.11 -0.82 -14.69
C PHE A 267 -5.54 0.21 -15.75
N ASN A 268 -6.62 0.94 -15.51
CA ASN A 268 -7.14 1.95 -16.44
C ASN A 268 -6.78 3.39 -16.03
N SER A 269 -6.25 3.57 -14.82
CA SER A 269 -5.91 4.88 -14.28
C SER A 269 -4.45 4.90 -13.82
N ALA A 270 -3.81 6.04 -13.94
CA ALA A 270 -2.46 6.24 -13.42
C ALA A 270 -2.49 6.75 -11.97
N ALA A 271 -1.37 6.63 -11.29
CA ALA A 271 -1.19 7.06 -9.92
C ALA A 271 -1.69 8.50 -9.71
N SER A 272 -2.67 8.65 -8.84
CA SER A 272 -3.39 9.90 -8.61
C SER A 272 -3.74 10.07 -7.14
N LEU A 273 -3.67 11.30 -6.65
CA LEU A 273 -4.05 11.71 -5.31
C LEU A 273 -5.51 12.16 -5.29
N TYR A 274 -6.28 11.59 -4.39
CA TYR A 274 -7.68 11.91 -4.17
C TYR A 274 -7.93 12.37 -2.75
N ASP A 275 -8.87 13.28 -2.59
CA ASP A 275 -9.44 13.55 -1.28
C ASP A 275 -10.47 12.48 -0.88
N MET A 276 -10.88 12.47 0.39
CA MET A 276 -11.87 11.50 0.90
C MET A 276 -13.30 11.74 0.39
N SER A 277 -13.53 12.73 -0.47
CA SER A 277 -14.78 12.88 -1.24
C SER A 277 -14.70 12.23 -2.63
N GLY A 278 -13.56 11.67 -3.01
CA GLY A 278 -13.29 11.09 -4.32
C GLY A 278 -12.97 12.11 -5.41
N SER A 279 -12.64 13.34 -5.03
CA SER A 279 -12.20 14.38 -5.98
C SER A 279 -10.71 14.23 -6.25
N LEU A 280 -10.34 14.27 -7.54
CA LEU A 280 -8.93 14.25 -7.96
C LEU A 280 -8.25 15.55 -7.51
N SER A 281 -7.18 15.43 -6.75
CA SER A 281 -6.36 16.55 -6.32
C SER A 281 -5.15 16.76 -7.23
N GLU A 282 -4.44 15.68 -7.52
CA GLU A 282 -3.27 15.66 -8.40
C GLU A 282 -3.11 14.27 -9.05
N SER A 283 -2.32 14.22 -10.11
CA SER A 283 -1.97 12.96 -10.76
C SER A 283 -0.51 12.97 -11.23
N VAL A 284 0.03 11.82 -11.52
CA VAL A 284 1.35 11.72 -12.17
C VAL A 284 1.39 12.44 -13.52
N GLY A 285 0.22 12.75 -14.11
CA GLY A 285 0.10 13.58 -15.32
C GLY A 285 0.48 15.05 -15.13
N ASP A 286 0.48 15.54 -13.89
CA ASP A 286 0.91 16.89 -13.55
C ASP A 286 2.44 17.01 -13.41
N ALA A 287 3.13 15.86 -13.36
CA ALA A 287 4.58 15.80 -13.31
C ALA A 287 5.22 16.17 -14.66
N PRO A 288 6.50 16.61 -14.66
CA PRO A 288 7.28 16.79 -15.88
C PRO A 288 7.28 15.54 -16.77
N GLU A 289 7.47 15.72 -18.09
CA GLU A 289 7.29 14.65 -19.08
C GLU A 289 8.17 13.42 -18.80
N GLU A 290 9.36 13.61 -18.28
CA GLU A 290 10.29 12.55 -17.90
C GLU A 290 9.80 11.72 -16.70
N CYS A 291 8.97 12.29 -15.84
CA CYS A 291 8.34 11.62 -14.70
C CYS A 291 7.00 11.01 -15.08
N ALA A 292 6.30 11.62 -16.03
CA ALA A 292 4.95 11.26 -16.38
C ALA A 292 4.90 9.94 -17.12
N ILE A 293 4.08 9.03 -16.65
CA ILE A 293 3.72 7.83 -17.38
C ILE A 293 2.45 8.11 -18.16
N LYS A 294 2.58 8.12 -19.47
CA LYS A 294 1.46 8.34 -20.38
C LYS A 294 0.57 7.09 -20.57
N ASN A 295 0.95 5.97 -19.95
CA ASN A 295 0.28 4.69 -20.13
C ASN A 295 -0.35 4.22 -18.83
N VAL A 296 -1.58 3.76 -18.95
CA VAL A 296 -2.33 3.05 -17.93
C VAL A 296 -1.74 1.65 -17.66
N GLY A 297 -2.14 1.02 -16.59
CA GLY A 297 -1.69 -0.31 -16.22
C GLY A 297 -0.76 -0.33 -15.03
N ASN A 298 -0.82 0.70 -14.24
CA ASN A 298 -0.08 0.87 -13.00
C ASN A 298 -0.89 0.28 -11.85
N ASN A 299 -0.27 -0.42 -10.93
CA ASN A 299 -0.95 -0.98 -9.77
C ASN A 299 -0.06 -0.86 -8.53
N GLY A 300 0.22 0.34 -8.12
CA GLY A 300 0.87 0.59 -6.85
C GLY A 300 1.79 1.80 -6.80
N ILE A 301 1.52 2.65 -5.85
CA ILE A 301 2.27 3.86 -5.54
C ILE A 301 2.53 3.93 -4.04
N SER A 302 3.71 4.38 -3.65
CA SER A 302 4.08 4.63 -2.27
C SER A 302 4.89 5.93 -2.16
N GLU A 303 4.42 6.83 -1.33
CA GLU A 303 5.14 8.05 -0.93
C GLU A 303 6.06 7.74 0.26
N PHE A 304 7.22 8.36 0.30
CA PHE A 304 8.13 8.31 1.45
C PHE A 304 8.99 9.56 1.53
N THR A 305 9.48 9.86 2.71
CA THR A 305 10.43 10.96 2.93
C THR A 305 11.80 10.39 3.23
N LEU A 306 12.85 10.97 2.71
CA LEU A 306 14.24 10.60 2.99
C LEU A 306 15.07 11.85 3.15
N ASN A 307 15.68 12.06 4.33
CA ASN A 307 16.43 13.29 4.68
C ASN A 307 15.62 14.57 4.40
N ASP A 308 14.37 14.62 4.87
CA ASP A 308 13.41 15.72 4.69
C ASP A 308 12.96 15.97 3.23
N LYS A 309 13.34 15.14 2.27
CA LYS A 309 12.89 15.23 0.88
C LYS A 309 11.76 14.23 0.61
N PRO A 310 10.66 14.66 -0.01
CA PRO A 310 9.56 13.77 -0.35
C PRO A 310 9.85 13.02 -1.65
N PHE A 311 9.67 11.72 -1.63
CA PHE A 311 9.81 10.83 -2.78
C PHE A 311 8.53 10.04 -3.01
N CYS A 312 8.38 9.57 -4.24
CA CYS A 312 7.34 8.63 -4.61
C CYS A 312 7.93 7.52 -5.46
N ALA A 313 7.58 6.28 -5.12
CA ALA A 313 7.85 5.11 -5.94
C ALA A 313 6.52 4.56 -6.50
N TYR A 314 6.44 4.33 -7.80
CA TYR A 314 5.23 3.83 -8.44
C TYR A 314 5.52 2.90 -9.61
N VAL A 315 4.59 1.99 -9.85
CA VAL A 315 4.69 0.98 -10.92
C VAL A 315 4.54 1.65 -12.29
N ILE A 316 5.34 1.21 -13.25
CA ILE A 316 5.14 1.53 -14.67
C ILE A 316 4.62 0.30 -15.42
N SER A 317 3.69 0.55 -16.35
CA SER A 317 3.01 -0.54 -17.03
C SER A 317 3.86 -1.23 -18.10
N ASN A 318 3.48 -2.46 -18.40
CA ASN A 318 3.99 -3.19 -19.53
C ASN A 318 3.38 -2.68 -20.84
N THR A 319 4.09 -1.79 -21.53
CA THR A 319 3.78 -1.41 -22.92
C THR A 319 4.94 -1.79 -23.82
N ALA A 320 4.73 -1.71 -25.13
CA ALA A 320 5.79 -1.99 -26.12
C ALA A 320 7.03 -1.06 -25.98
N THR A 321 6.89 0.06 -25.25
CA THR A 321 7.93 1.09 -25.09
C THR A 321 8.46 1.19 -23.65
N THR A 322 7.84 0.50 -22.68
CA THR A 322 8.27 0.49 -21.28
C THR A 322 8.69 -0.91 -20.85
N PRO A 323 9.67 -1.01 -19.93
CA PRO A 323 10.07 -2.31 -19.39
C PRO A 323 8.88 -3.03 -18.73
N ALA A 324 8.76 -4.34 -18.95
CA ALA A 324 7.73 -5.14 -18.30
C ALA A 324 7.98 -5.20 -16.79
N GLN A 325 7.04 -4.72 -16.00
CA GLN A 325 7.10 -4.71 -14.54
C GLN A 325 8.34 -3.99 -14.00
N ALA A 326 8.34 -2.67 -14.12
CA ALA A 326 9.34 -1.79 -13.55
C ALA A 326 8.68 -0.71 -12.67
N TRP A 327 9.48 0.06 -11.98
CA TRP A 327 9.05 1.13 -11.08
C TRP A 327 9.86 2.40 -11.36
N ASN A 328 9.21 3.53 -11.22
CA ASN A 328 9.89 4.82 -11.18
C ASN A 328 10.08 5.28 -9.74
N ILE A 329 11.17 6.01 -9.50
CA ILE A 329 11.34 6.87 -8.33
C ILE A 329 11.46 8.30 -8.82
N ILE A 330 10.70 9.18 -8.21
CA ILE A 330 10.75 10.64 -8.39
C ILE A 330 10.93 11.32 -7.03
N GLU A 331 11.67 12.41 -6.99
CA GLU A 331 11.60 13.39 -5.92
C GLU A 331 10.40 14.28 -6.20
N MET A 332 9.46 14.38 -5.26
CA MET A 332 8.23 15.17 -5.45
C MET A 332 8.55 16.67 -5.33
N GLY A 333 7.72 17.51 -5.91
CA GLY A 333 7.82 18.95 -5.80
C GLY A 333 7.56 19.48 -4.38
N GLU A 334 7.66 20.78 -4.20
CA GLU A 334 7.43 21.44 -2.90
C GLU A 334 5.98 21.19 -2.43
N GLY A 335 5.83 20.67 -1.21
CA GLY A 335 4.54 20.37 -0.60
C GLY A 335 3.93 19.02 -0.97
N PRO A 336 4.68 17.97 -0.95
CA PRO A 336 4.74 16.78 -1.80
C PRO A 336 3.68 16.76 -2.92
N THR A 337 4.07 17.33 -4.08
CA THR A 337 3.22 17.42 -5.27
C THR A 337 3.86 16.73 -6.47
N PHE A 338 3.08 16.26 -7.41
CA PHE A 338 3.60 15.78 -8.70
C PHE A 338 4.11 16.94 -9.56
N ALA A 339 3.48 18.12 -9.47
CA ALA A 339 3.95 19.32 -10.13
C ALA A 339 5.34 19.71 -9.60
N GLY A 340 6.30 19.90 -10.52
CA GLY A 340 7.68 20.19 -10.16
C GLY A 340 8.48 19.00 -9.65
N ALA A 341 7.99 17.77 -9.79
CA ALA A 341 8.72 16.55 -9.48
C ALA A 341 9.98 16.44 -10.35
N THR A 342 10.99 15.75 -9.82
CA THR A 342 12.24 15.45 -10.53
C THR A 342 12.36 13.95 -10.71
N TYR A 343 12.60 13.49 -11.93
CA TYR A 343 12.85 12.09 -12.23
C TYR A 343 14.21 11.66 -11.67
N TYR A 344 14.23 10.48 -11.04
CA TYR A 344 15.44 9.85 -10.52
C TYR A 344 15.78 8.60 -11.29
N TRP A 345 14.98 7.54 -11.20
CA TRP A 345 15.28 6.26 -11.85
C TRP A 345 14.03 5.50 -12.29
N THR A 346 14.23 4.69 -13.34
CA THR A 346 13.39 3.54 -13.65
C THR A 346 14.18 2.26 -13.33
N PHE A 347 13.59 1.37 -12.54
CA PHE A 347 14.23 0.12 -12.10
C PHE A 347 13.20 -1.03 -11.99
N PRO A 348 13.64 -2.32 -12.18
CA PRO A 348 14.90 -2.71 -12.77
C PRO A 348 15.02 -2.23 -14.22
N GLN A 349 16.25 -1.98 -14.66
CA GLN A 349 16.49 -1.66 -16.05
C GLN A 349 16.15 -2.88 -16.93
N GLY A 350 15.19 -2.73 -17.85
CA GLY A 350 14.65 -3.83 -18.64
C GLY A 350 13.51 -4.60 -17.96
N GLY A 351 13.09 -4.22 -16.75
CA GLY A 351 11.97 -4.82 -16.02
C GLY A 351 12.24 -6.19 -15.41
N MET A 352 11.28 -6.73 -14.70
CA MET A 352 11.36 -8.07 -14.07
C MET A 352 10.99 -9.21 -15.02
N GLY A 353 10.48 -8.93 -16.19
CA GLY A 353 10.01 -9.89 -17.16
C GLY A 353 8.51 -9.81 -17.41
N ASP A 354 8.07 -10.51 -18.44
CA ASP A 354 6.69 -10.55 -18.85
C ASP A 354 5.88 -11.49 -17.94
N ILE A 355 4.74 -11.01 -17.48
CA ILE A 355 3.75 -11.83 -16.78
C ILE A 355 2.43 -11.80 -17.53
N SER A 356 1.71 -12.90 -17.45
CA SER A 356 0.39 -13.03 -18.08
C SER A 356 -0.68 -12.12 -17.46
N ASN A 357 -0.38 -11.44 -16.33
CA ASN A 357 -1.30 -10.56 -15.64
C ASN A 357 -0.56 -9.39 -14.99
N PRO A 358 -0.40 -8.25 -15.68
CA PRO A 358 0.37 -7.10 -15.22
C PRO A 358 -0.24 -6.39 -13.98
N VAL A 359 -1.52 -6.59 -13.72
CA VAL A 359 -2.23 -5.96 -12.57
C VAL A 359 -1.90 -6.57 -11.20
N ARG A 360 -0.98 -7.51 -11.12
CA ARG A 360 -0.64 -8.22 -9.88
C ARG A 360 0.71 -7.80 -9.30
N THR A 361 1.03 -6.52 -9.38
CA THR A 361 2.16 -5.95 -8.64
C THR A 361 1.75 -5.60 -7.21
N ALA A 362 2.68 -5.70 -6.26
CA ALA A 362 2.49 -5.15 -4.92
C ALA A 362 2.86 -3.66 -4.89
N LEU A 363 2.37 -2.95 -3.86
CA LEU A 363 2.88 -1.61 -3.56
C LEU A 363 4.40 -1.68 -3.33
N PRO A 364 5.20 -0.77 -3.87
CA PRO A 364 6.59 -0.62 -3.43
C PRO A 364 6.64 -0.47 -1.91
N ARG A 365 7.54 -1.17 -1.24
CA ARG A 365 7.68 -1.09 0.21
C ARG A 365 9.02 -0.51 0.57
N ILE A 366 8.97 0.48 1.43
CA ILE A 366 10.12 1.26 1.83
C ILE A 366 10.45 0.92 3.28
N ALA A 367 11.70 0.57 3.55
CA ALA A 367 12.19 0.40 4.91
C ALA A 367 13.39 1.33 5.11
N LYS A 368 13.30 2.23 6.08
CA LYS A 368 14.35 3.22 6.34
C LYS A 368 15.36 2.73 7.34
N VAL A 369 16.57 3.20 7.17
CA VAL A 369 17.71 3.00 8.08
C VAL A 369 18.44 4.32 8.23
N THR A 370 19.11 4.48 9.36
CA THR A 370 19.84 5.72 9.67
C THR A 370 21.26 5.39 10.04
N ASP A 371 22.24 6.13 9.56
CA ASP A 371 23.62 6.00 9.99
C ASP A 371 23.88 6.73 11.33
N LYS A 372 25.09 6.59 11.87
CA LYS A 372 25.50 7.26 13.14
C LYS A 372 25.48 8.79 13.05
N ASN A 373 25.45 9.37 11.84
CA ASN A 373 25.41 10.81 11.60
C ASN A 373 23.98 11.33 11.45
N GLY A 374 22.97 10.45 11.53
CA GLY A 374 21.58 10.78 11.37
C GLY A 374 21.12 10.89 9.91
N LYS A 375 21.94 10.45 8.93
CA LYS A 375 21.51 10.37 7.53
C LYS A 375 20.64 9.15 7.32
N GLU A 376 19.57 9.31 6.58
CA GLU A 376 18.65 8.24 6.23
C GLU A 376 18.99 7.62 4.87
N ALA A 377 18.94 6.30 4.78
CA ALA A 377 18.89 5.53 3.55
C ALA A 377 17.62 4.67 3.52
N ALA A 378 17.20 4.22 2.34
CA ALA A 378 15.98 3.44 2.18
C ALA A 378 16.26 2.12 1.46
N TYR A 379 15.74 1.02 2.01
CA TYR A 379 15.54 -0.22 1.27
C TYR A 379 14.19 -0.14 0.56
N ILE A 380 14.19 -0.36 -0.74
CA ILE A 380 13.01 -0.30 -1.60
C ILE A 380 12.76 -1.70 -2.13
N ALA A 381 11.73 -2.34 -1.59
CA ALA A 381 11.32 -3.68 -1.96
C ALA A 381 10.20 -3.61 -3.01
N VAL A 382 10.35 -4.33 -4.10
CA VAL A 382 9.37 -4.41 -5.18
C VAL A 382 9.06 -5.86 -5.53
N TYR A 383 7.81 -6.10 -5.93
CA TYR A 383 7.31 -7.42 -6.24
C TYR A 383 6.30 -7.38 -7.37
N ALA A 384 6.52 -8.23 -8.36
CA ALA A 384 5.57 -8.52 -9.44
C ALA A 384 5.20 -9.99 -9.39
N SER A 385 3.93 -10.27 -9.09
CA SER A 385 3.42 -11.63 -8.93
C SER A 385 3.63 -12.48 -10.19
N GLY A 386 4.34 -13.59 -10.06
CA GLY A 386 4.72 -14.46 -11.17
C GLY A 386 6.03 -14.07 -11.87
N SER A 387 6.47 -12.81 -11.77
CA SER A 387 7.72 -12.34 -12.37
C SER A 387 8.88 -12.31 -11.38
N GLY A 388 8.63 -12.05 -10.10
CA GLY A 388 9.68 -12.07 -9.08
C GLY A 388 9.68 -10.86 -8.15
N ALA A 389 10.76 -10.76 -7.36
CA ALA A 389 11.00 -9.69 -6.41
C ALA A 389 12.43 -9.17 -6.49
N ALA A 390 12.61 -7.94 -6.04
CA ALA A 390 13.92 -7.30 -5.91
C ALA A 390 13.95 -6.32 -4.74
N VAL A 391 15.14 -6.07 -4.25
CA VAL A 391 15.39 -5.01 -3.26
C VAL A 391 16.53 -4.13 -3.73
N TYR A 392 16.30 -2.85 -3.61
CA TYR A 392 17.23 -1.77 -3.90
C TYR A 392 17.55 -1.00 -2.65
N LYS A 393 18.73 -0.42 -2.58
CA LYS A 393 19.11 0.52 -1.53
C LYS A 393 19.35 1.89 -2.14
N MET A 394 18.59 2.87 -1.69
CA MET A 394 18.75 4.28 -2.03
C MET A 394 19.54 4.96 -0.91
N THR A 395 20.74 5.49 -1.26
CA THR A 395 21.71 5.97 -0.30
C THR A 395 22.12 7.40 -0.62
N PRO A 396 22.04 8.37 0.32
CA PRO A 396 22.51 9.72 0.10
C PRO A 396 24.03 9.84 0.16
N ASP A 397 24.57 10.90 -0.40
CA ASP A 397 26.00 11.20 -0.34
C ASP A 397 26.50 11.24 1.09
N GLY A 398 27.62 10.56 1.31
CA GLY A 398 28.29 10.49 2.62
C GLY A 398 27.53 9.73 3.69
N TYR A 399 26.63 8.84 3.29
CA TYR A 399 26.03 7.84 4.19
C TYR A 399 27.07 6.81 4.61
N ASP A 400 27.10 6.49 5.90
CA ASP A 400 28.03 5.50 6.47
C ASP A 400 27.37 4.13 6.61
N ASN A 401 27.58 3.28 5.61
CA ASN A 401 27.02 1.93 5.58
C ASN A 401 27.45 1.04 6.76
N ASP A 402 28.64 1.29 7.33
CA ASP A 402 29.21 0.47 8.43
C ASP A 402 28.56 0.79 9.79
N SER A 403 27.84 1.91 9.88
CA SER A 403 27.18 2.36 11.10
C SER A 403 25.65 2.34 11.02
N GLU A 404 25.10 1.58 10.10
CA GLU A 404 23.67 1.48 9.86
C GLU A 404 22.90 0.98 11.10
N SER A 405 21.88 1.71 11.51
CA SER A 405 20.96 1.31 12.57
C SER A 405 20.05 0.16 12.13
N GLY A 406 19.30 -0.40 13.07
CA GLY A 406 18.23 -1.34 12.73
C GLY A 406 17.19 -0.71 11.80
N ILE A 407 16.58 -1.54 10.95
CA ILE A 407 15.56 -1.11 10.00
C ILE A 407 14.32 -0.64 10.75
N ALA A 408 13.94 0.63 10.55
CA ALA A 408 12.67 1.16 11.02
C ALA A 408 11.59 0.92 9.94
N ASN A 409 10.39 0.51 10.36
CA ASN A 409 9.26 0.51 9.44
C ASN A 409 8.87 1.96 9.10
N VAL A 410 8.64 2.25 7.82
CA VAL A 410 8.26 3.60 7.32
C VAL A 410 6.92 4.09 7.88
N ALA A 411 6.15 3.21 8.50
CA ALA A 411 4.94 3.56 9.22
C ALA A 411 5.09 4.76 10.18
N ALA A 412 6.29 4.97 10.75
CA ALA A 412 6.56 6.12 11.63
C ALA A 412 6.71 7.47 10.91
N ASP A 413 6.90 7.51 9.58
CA ASP A 413 7.10 8.75 8.81
C ASP A 413 5.81 9.46 8.39
N ASN A 414 4.68 8.87 8.69
CA ASN A 414 3.39 9.49 8.41
C ASN A 414 3.01 10.58 9.42
N VAL A 415 3.85 10.79 10.42
CA VAL A 415 3.71 11.89 11.37
C VAL A 415 4.28 13.15 10.73
N LYS A 416 3.42 13.98 10.16
CA LYS A 416 3.82 15.24 9.51
C LYS A 416 3.54 16.43 10.42
N ILE A 417 4.48 17.38 10.42
CA ILE A 417 4.34 18.70 11.03
C ILE A 417 4.65 19.70 9.93
N PHE A 418 3.74 20.57 9.58
CA PHE A 418 3.97 21.57 8.54
C PHE A 418 3.31 22.90 8.89
N VAL A 419 3.80 23.99 8.30
CA VAL A 419 3.22 25.32 8.46
C VAL A 419 2.49 25.71 7.19
N SER A 420 1.23 26.11 7.35
CA SER A 420 0.44 26.68 6.27
C SER A 420 -0.26 27.93 6.76
N GLY A 421 -0.01 29.08 6.11
CA GLY A 421 -0.47 30.37 6.59
C GLY A 421 0.04 30.67 8.02
N ASP A 422 -0.87 31.03 8.91
CA ASP A 422 -0.57 31.40 10.29
C ASP A 422 -0.75 30.22 11.28
N ALA A 423 -0.70 28.98 10.81
CA ALA A 423 -0.88 27.80 11.65
C ALA A 423 0.15 26.70 11.40
N ILE A 424 0.47 25.95 12.45
CA ILE A 424 1.21 24.69 12.43
C ILE A 424 0.18 23.57 12.46
N TYR A 425 0.26 22.66 11.48
CA TYR A 425 -0.62 21.52 11.34
C TYR A 425 0.11 20.22 11.68
N PHE A 426 -0.65 19.25 12.19
CA PHE A 426 -0.18 17.92 12.53
C PHE A 426 -1.03 16.88 11.80
N SER A 427 -0.42 15.82 11.34
CA SER A 427 -1.11 14.72 10.62
C SER A 427 -2.09 13.92 11.48
N GLY A 428 -2.11 14.14 12.79
CA GLY A 428 -3.01 13.51 13.77
C GLY A 428 -3.15 14.37 15.02
N MET A 429 -3.77 13.82 16.07
CA MET A 429 -3.91 14.51 17.35
C MET A 429 -2.56 14.64 18.06
N ALA A 430 -2.11 15.85 18.29
CA ALA A 430 -0.77 16.16 18.76
C ALA A 430 -0.76 16.81 20.16
N ASN A 431 0.23 16.42 20.95
CA ASN A 431 0.73 17.22 22.08
C ASN A 431 2.05 17.84 21.63
N ALA A 432 2.06 19.15 21.37
CA ALA A 432 3.17 19.83 20.72
C ALA A 432 3.77 20.94 21.57
N VAL A 433 5.09 21.08 21.47
CA VAL A 433 5.86 22.20 22.08
C VAL A 433 6.69 22.83 20.98
N VAL A 434 6.64 24.15 20.90
CA VAL A 434 7.41 24.94 19.91
C VAL A 434 8.54 25.67 20.63
N TYR A 435 9.73 25.56 20.09
CA TYR A 435 10.95 26.22 20.59
C TYR A 435 11.46 27.21 19.55
N ASN A 436 11.98 28.35 19.99
CA ASN A 436 12.75 29.22 19.11
C ASN A 436 14.16 28.65 18.88
N PHE A 437 14.94 29.30 18.01
CA PHE A 437 16.28 28.85 17.66
C PHE A 437 17.28 28.87 18.84
N ALA A 438 16.97 29.62 19.91
CA ALA A 438 17.77 29.63 21.14
C ALA A 438 17.37 28.50 22.12
N GLY A 439 16.45 27.60 21.73
CA GLY A 439 15.98 26.49 22.53
C GLY A 439 14.96 26.87 23.61
N GLN A 440 14.45 28.10 23.60
CA GLN A 440 13.44 28.56 24.55
C GLN A 440 12.04 28.13 24.08
N LYS A 441 11.25 27.55 24.97
CA LYS A 441 9.84 27.22 24.70
C LYS A 441 9.05 28.50 24.46
N VAL A 442 8.37 28.59 23.32
CA VAL A 442 7.55 29.76 22.94
C VAL A 442 6.06 29.46 22.92
N MET A 443 5.67 28.21 22.65
CA MET A 443 4.27 27.78 22.63
C MET A 443 4.15 26.31 23.00
N GLU A 444 2.94 25.92 23.44
CA GLU A 444 2.55 24.52 23.62
C GLU A 444 1.05 24.34 23.40
N ALA A 445 0.65 23.17 22.94
CA ALA A 445 -0.74 22.77 22.80
C ALA A 445 -0.86 21.25 23.04
N ALA A 446 -2.00 20.81 23.54
CA ALA A 446 -2.26 19.40 23.80
C ALA A 446 -3.59 18.99 23.15
N GLY A 447 -3.60 17.80 22.54
CA GLY A 447 -4.80 17.22 21.91
C GLY A 447 -5.32 18.07 20.74
N VAL A 448 -4.42 18.57 19.86
CA VAL A 448 -4.78 19.44 18.73
C VAL A 448 -4.31 18.85 17.40
N GLN A 449 -5.06 19.09 16.34
CA GLN A 449 -4.61 18.80 14.95
C GLN A 449 -3.93 20.02 14.32
N SER A 450 -4.12 21.21 14.89
CA SER A 450 -3.40 22.42 14.50
C SER A 450 -3.27 23.38 15.67
N MET A 451 -2.27 24.26 15.59
CA MET A 451 -2.08 25.37 16.54
C MET A 451 -1.64 26.62 15.78
N ALA A 452 -1.88 27.80 16.32
CA ALA A 452 -1.38 29.03 15.72
C ALA A 452 0.16 28.98 15.58
N ALA A 453 0.69 29.49 14.50
CA ALA A 453 2.13 29.67 14.36
C ALA A 453 2.61 30.84 15.26
N PRO A 454 3.87 30.84 15.72
CA PRO A 454 4.44 31.99 16.41
C PRO A 454 4.27 33.27 15.59
N ALA A 455 3.89 34.36 16.26
CA ALA A 455 3.66 35.65 15.59
C ALA A 455 4.94 36.25 14.98
N ALA A 456 6.09 35.91 15.50
CA ALA A 456 7.37 36.35 14.94
C ALA A 456 7.81 35.42 13.79
N LYS A 457 8.17 36.00 12.66
CA LYS A 457 8.76 35.27 11.53
C LYS A 457 10.12 34.68 11.93
N GLY A 458 10.41 33.48 11.48
CA GLY A 458 11.68 32.85 11.83
C GLY A 458 11.66 31.32 11.77
N ILE A 459 12.77 30.75 12.23
CA ILE A 459 12.95 29.30 12.32
C ILE A 459 12.57 28.85 13.73
N TYR A 460 11.75 27.81 13.79
CA TYR A 460 11.31 27.18 15.03
C TYR A 460 11.53 25.67 14.98
N ILE A 461 11.68 25.06 16.16
CA ILE A 461 11.70 23.63 16.33
C ILE A 461 10.38 23.23 16.99
N VAL A 462 9.60 22.40 16.31
CA VAL A 462 8.39 21.83 16.84
C VAL A 462 8.69 20.40 17.29
N LYS A 463 8.51 20.13 18.58
CA LYS A 463 8.53 18.79 19.14
C LYS A 463 7.09 18.39 19.44
N ALA A 464 6.61 17.31 18.82
CA ALA A 464 5.25 16.85 19.01
C ALA A 464 5.20 15.35 19.25
N ILE A 465 4.25 14.91 20.07
CA ILE A 465 3.81 13.52 20.14
C ILE A 465 2.48 13.47 19.43
N ILE A 466 2.45 12.86 18.25
CA ILE A 466 1.28 12.76 17.37
C ILE A 466 0.87 11.29 17.35
N ASP A 467 -0.35 10.99 17.81
CA ASP A 467 -0.87 9.62 17.92
C ASP A 467 0.11 8.64 18.61
N GLY A 468 0.84 9.14 19.63
CA GLY A 468 1.80 8.36 20.39
C GLY A 468 3.22 8.30 19.81
N VAL A 469 3.47 8.88 18.62
CA VAL A 469 4.78 8.95 17.96
C VAL A 469 5.43 10.31 18.22
N GLU A 470 6.65 10.31 18.74
CA GLU A 470 7.44 11.55 18.90
C GLU A 470 8.04 11.97 17.57
N LYS A 471 7.79 13.22 17.14
CA LYS A 471 8.39 13.87 15.97
C LYS A 471 8.99 15.20 16.37
N VAL A 472 10.17 15.47 15.86
CA VAL A 472 10.81 16.79 15.98
C VAL A 472 11.01 17.32 14.58
N GLN A 473 10.46 18.50 14.31
CA GLN A 473 10.49 19.11 12.97
C GLN A 473 10.95 20.56 13.06
N LYS A 474 11.88 20.95 12.19
CA LYS A 474 12.21 22.35 11.93
C LYS A 474 11.14 22.93 11.02
N VAL A 475 10.56 24.06 11.41
CA VAL A 475 9.55 24.78 10.64
C VAL A 475 9.98 26.20 10.40
N VAL A 476 9.55 26.79 9.29
CA VAL A 476 9.80 28.19 8.94
C VAL A 476 8.49 28.94 8.94
N VAL A 477 8.35 29.95 9.81
CA VAL A 477 7.22 30.88 9.84
C VAL A 477 7.60 32.09 8.97
N LYS A 478 6.87 32.32 7.88
CA LYS A 478 7.15 33.35 6.85
C LYS A 478 6.41 34.65 7.10
#